data_482c13c1034c8238eb4b9a17a3353058
#
_entry.id   482c13c1034c8238eb4b9a17a3353058
#
_cell.length_a   1.000
_cell.length_b   1.000
_cell.length_c   1.000
_cell.angle_alpha   90.00
_cell.angle_beta   90.00
_cell.angle_gamma   90.00
#
_symmetry.space_group_name_H-M   'P 1'
#
loop_
_entity.id
_entity.type
_entity.pdbx_description
1 polymer ?
#
loop_
_entity_poly.entity_id
_entity_poly.type
_entity_poly.pdbx_seq_one_letter_code
_entity_poly.pdbx_strand_id
1 'polypeptide(L)'
;MGYGGWPIDENNNFDYHSAEIIAESAPDDYLLYGLGVGKPHEIVNLHKMGYQIFDCVLPTRDARHERLYVYNENSVKNIELNDDKFYSYYVPSKQKNYLLNEPISYACDCLLCKNYSKAYLAHLFRINDISAMRLASIHNLRFYSILMEKLGRVAGDKYIK
;
A
#
# COMPACT_ATOMS: atom_id res chain seq x y z
N MET A 1 13.08 -14.55 10.16
CA MET A 1 12.06 -15.60 10.44
C MET A 1 10.78 -15.23 9.73
N GLY A 2 10.22 -16.12 8.92
CA GLY A 2 8.99 -15.89 8.16
C GLY A 2 7.78 -16.51 8.85
N TYR A 3 6.71 -15.74 9.03
CA TYR A 3 5.42 -16.26 9.43
C TYR A 3 4.58 -16.52 8.19
N GLY A 4 4.34 -17.78 7.88
CA GLY A 4 3.61 -18.27 6.71
C GLY A 4 2.36 -19.04 7.14
N GLY A 5 1.36 -18.34 7.57
CA GLY A 5 0.00 -18.81 7.76
C GLY A 5 -0.90 -17.65 7.35
N TRP A 6 -2.15 -17.92 7.03
CA TRP A 6 -3.12 -16.82 6.91
C TRP A 6 -3.52 -16.40 8.33
N PRO A 7 -3.01 -15.28 8.84
CA PRO A 7 -3.39 -14.82 10.16
C PRO A 7 -4.77 -14.17 10.09
N ILE A 8 -5.78 -14.99 9.83
CA ILE A 8 -7.17 -14.58 9.70
C ILE A 8 -7.97 -15.34 10.72
N ASP A 9 -8.73 -14.64 11.53
CA ASP A 9 -9.66 -15.24 12.49
C ASP A 9 -10.89 -15.86 11.79
N GLU A 10 -11.73 -16.52 12.55
CA GLU A 10 -12.98 -17.14 12.09
C GLU A 10 -13.97 -16.13 11.46
N ASN A 11 -13.82 -14.84 11.73
CA ASN A 11 -14.61 -13.73 11.18
C ASN A 11 -13.97 -13.09 9.94
N ASN A 12 -12.88 -13.67 9.43
CA ASN A 12 -12.14 -13.15 8.27
C ASN A 12 -11.39 -11.83 8.54
N ASN A 13 -11.13 -11.49 9.82
CA ASN A 13 -10.29 -10.37 10.21
C ASN A 13 -8.84 -10.82 10.41
N PHE A 14 -7.91 -9.87 10.32
CA PHE A 14 -6.50 -10.15 10.59
C PHE A 14 -6.30 -10.47 12.07
N ASP A 15 -5.66 -11.60 12.36
CA ASP A 15 -5.33 -12.03 13.74
C ASP A 15 -4.02 -11.38 14.22
N TYR A 16 -4.15 -10.18 14.77
CA TYR A 16 -3.02 -9.43 15.34
C TYR A 16 -2.44 -10.11 16.58
N HIS A 17 -3.26 -10.85 17.36
CA HIS A 17 -2.81 -11.50 18.57
C HIS A 17 -1.76 -12.59 18.27
N SER A 18 -2.03 -13.46 17.30
CA SER A 18 -1.05 -14.46 16.85
C SER A 18 0.22 -13.82 16.30
N ALA A 19 0.09 -12.71 15.56
CA ALA A 19 1.23 -11.99 15.02
C ALA A 19 2.11 -11.40 16.12
N GLU A 20 1.52 -10.88 17.20
CA GLU A 20 2.22 -10.32 18.37
C GLU A 20 2.98 -11.39 19.13
N ILE A 21 2.34 -12.53 19.43
CA ILE A 21 2.99 -13.68 20.10
C ILE A 21 4.24 -14.15 19.32
N ILE A 22 4.14 -14.20 17.99
CA ILE A 22 5.26 -14.59 17.13
C ILE A 22 6.38 -13.55 17.17
N ALA A 23 6.04 -12.26 17.16
CA ALA A 23 7.01 -11.19 17.24
C ALA A 23 7.77 -11.22 18.57
N GLU A 24 7.07 -11.42 19.69
CA GLU A 24 7.66 -11.54 21.04
C GLU A 24 8.51 -12.80 21.23
N SER A 25 8.18 -13.88 20.51
CA SER A 25 8.89 -15.15 20.60
C SER A 25 10.11 -15.24 19.69
N ALA A 26 10.28 -14.28 18.77
CA ALA A 26 11.39 -14.31 17.83
C ALA A 26 12.69 -13.83 18.49
N PRO A 27 13.85 -14.47 18.22
CA PRO A 27 15.13 -13.96 18.68
C PRO A 27 15.43 -12.56 18.14
N ASP A 28 16.11 -11.71 18.92
CA ASP A 28 16.37 -10.29 18.61
C ASP A 28 17.21 -10.06 17.35
N ASP A 29 17.98 -11.05 16.92
CA ASP A 29 18.85 -11.00 15.74
C ASP A 29 18.15 -11.41 14.43
N TYR A 30 16.87 -11.81 14.51
CA TYR A 30 16.09 -12.22 13.34
C TYR A 30 15.21 -11.10 12.79
N LEU A 31 15.24 -10.92 11.46
CA LEU A 31 14.25 -10.12 10.76
C LEU A 31 12.91 -10.87 10.69
N LEU A 32 11.83 -10.18 11.03
CA LEU A 32 10.48 -10.72 10.94
C LEU A 32 9.87 -10.43 9.56
N TYR A 33 9.34 -11.48 8.96
CA TYR A 33 8.74 -11.44 7.64
C TYR A 33 7.26 -11.82 7.68
N GLY A 34 6.38 -10.89 7.37
CA GLY A 34 4.94 -11.08 7.24
C GLY A 34 4.57 -11.56 5.83
N LEU A 35 4.55 -12.88 5.63
CA LEU A 35 4.24 -13.53 4.35
C LEU A 35 2.80 -13.27 3.92
N GLY A 36 2.60 -12.72 2.71
CA GLY A 36 1.29 -12.47 2.13
C GLY A 36 0.52 -11.30 2.75
N VAL A 37 1.12 -10.58 3.70
CA VAL A 37 0.50 -9.41 4.34
C VAL A 37 0.59 -8.22 3.40
N GLY A 38 -0.55 -7.64 3.04
CA GLY A 38 -0.56 -6.63 2.00
C GLY A 38 -1.50 -5.45 2.15
N LYS A 39 -2.49 -5.47 3.02
CA LYS A 39 -3.29 -4.25 3.23
C LYS A 39 -2.42 -3.20 3.94
N PRO A 40 -2.43 -1.93 3.48
CA PRO A 40 -1.52 -0.91 4.00
C PRO A 40 -1.57 -0.74 5.53
N HIS A 41 -2.76 -0.77 6.13
CA HIS A 41 -2.91 -0.66 7.58
C HIS A 41 -2.40 -1.90 8.33
N GLU A 42 -2.54 -3.11 7.76
CA GLU A 42 -1.98 -4.34 8.32
C GLU A 42 -0.44 -4.27 8.34
N ILE A 43 0.18 -3.79 7.24
CA ILE A 43 1.63 -3.56 7.18
C ILE A 43 2.09 -2.59 8.28
N VAL A 44 1.37 -1.47 8.46
CA VAL A 44 1.70 -0.49 9.50
C VAL A 44 1.62 -1.09 10.89
N ASN A 45 0.56 -1.84 11.18
CA ASN A 45 0.34 -2.45 12.49
C ASN A 45 1.39 -3.54 12.78
N LEU A 46 1.69 -4.40 11.82
CA LEU A 46 2.75 -5.40 11.98
C LEU A 46 4.14 -4.76 12.12
N HIS A 47 4.40 -3.68 11.39
CA HIS A 47 5.66 -2.97 11.54
C HIS A 47 5.86 -2.43 12.97
N LYS A 48 4.80 -1.93 13.62
CA LYS A 48 4.83 -1.54 15.04
C LYS A 48 5.15 -2.70 15.99
N MET A 49 4.81 -3.93 15.61
CA MET A 49 5.13 -5.17 16.33
C MET A 49 6.54 -5.70 16.03
N GLY A 50 7.30 -5.07 15.11
CA GLY A 50 8.67 -5.46 14.78
C GLY A 50 8.85 -6.18 13.44
N TYR A 51 7.81 -6.38 12.64
CA TYR A 51 7.94 -6.94 11.29
C TYR A 51 8.58 -5.91 10.34
N GLN A 52 9.54 -6.36 9.52
CA GLN A 52 10.28 -5.49 8.60
C GLN A 52 10.11 -5.85 7.12
N ILE A 53 9.76 -7.10 6.82
CA ILE A 53 9.68 -7.61 5.45
C ILE A 53 8.24 -8.02 5.16
N PHE A 54 7.73 -7.63 3.99
CA PHE A 54 6.37 -7.92 3.54
C PHE A 54 6.36 -8.23 2.06
N ASP A 55 5.50 -9.16 1.64
CA ASP A 55 5.20 -9.42 0.25
C ASP A 55 3.71 -9.59 0.03
N CYS A 56 3.21 -9.16 -1.11
CA CYS A 56 1.85 -9.45 -1.51
C CYS A 56 1.60 -9.15 -2.99
N VAL A 57 0.51 -9.69 -3.50
CA VAL A 57 0.05 -9.43 -4.88
C VAL A 57 -0.88 -8.22 -4.99
N LEU A 58 -1.28 -7.62 -3.86
CA LEU A 58 -2.30 -6.55 -3.84
C LEU A 58 -1.98 -5.37 -4.76
N PRO A 59 -0.75 -4.82 -4.80
CA PRO A 59 -0.48 -3.65 -5.64
C PRO A 59 -0.81 -3.88 -7.11
N THR A 60 -0.38 -5.00 -7.66
CA THR A 60 -0.58 -5.32 -9.08
C THR A 60 -1.94 -5.96 -9.35
N ARG A 61 -2.47 -6.77 -8.43
CA ARG A 61 -3.81 -7.36 -8.54
C ARG A 61 -4.89 -6.28 -8.53
N ASP A 62 -4.85 -5.40 -7.54
CA ASP A 62 -5.85 -4.34 -7.40
C ASP A 62 -5.77 -3.32 -8.55
N ALA A 63 -4.57 -3.03 -9.05
CA ALA A 63 -4.41 -2.19 -10.24
C ALA A 63 -5.13 -2.76 -11.47
N ARG A 64 -5.03 -4.08 -11.70
CA ARG A 64 -5.75 -4.75 -12.81
C ARG A 64 -7.27 -4.76 -12.62
N HIS A 65 -7.74 -4.64 -11.39
CA HIS A 65 -9.16 -4.55 -11.03
C HIS A 65 -9.60 -3.10 -10.75
N GLU A 66 -8.95 -2.12 -11.37
CA GLU A 66 -9.31 -0.71 -11.31
C GLU A 66 -9.33 -0.13 -9.88
N ARG A 67 -8.50 -0.64 -9.00
CA ARG A 67 -8.38 -0.15 -7.62
C ARG A 67 -6.98 0.41 -7.38
N LEU A 68 -6.89 1.73 -7.19
CA LEU A 68 -5.64 2.41 -6.90
C LEU A 68 -5.64 2.91 -5.46
N TYR A 69 -4.52 2.76 -4.78
CA TYR A 69 -4.32 3.25 -3.41
C TYR A 69 -3.94 4.72 -3.43
N VAL A 70 -4.60 5.55 -2.63
CA VAL A 70 -4.37 7.00 -2.58
C VAL A 70 -4.19 7.43 -1.13
N TYR A 71 -3.13 8.16 -0.84
CA TYR A 71 -2.99 8.83 0.46
C TYR A 71 -4.05 9.92 0.60
N ASN A 72 -4.64 10.05 1.79
CA ASN A 72 -5.64 11.07 2.07
C ASN A 72 -5.03 12.46 2.25
N GLU A 73 -3.69 12.54 2.36
CA GLU A 73 -2.92 13.76 2.41
C GLU A 73 -2.32 14.14 1.05
N ASN A 74 -2.18 15.42 0.79
CA ASN A 74 -1.62 15.95 -0.45
C ASN A 74 -0.09 15.99 -0.47
N SER A 75 0.57 15.72 0.64
CA SER A 75 2.03 15.69 0.77
C SER A 75 2.48 14.50 1.58
N VAL A 76 3.54 13.84 1.12
CA VAL A 76 4.17 12.72 1.85
C VAL A 76 4.58 13.12 3.27
N LYS A 77 4.96 14.39 3.50
CA LYS A 77 5.37 14.87 4.83
C LYS A 77 4.21 14.81 5.84
N ASN A 78 2.99 15.06 5.40
CA ASN A 78 1.80 15.16 6.24
C ASN A 78 1.10 13.82 6.47
N ILE A 79 1.54 12.74 5.82
CA ILE A 79 0.94 11.43 6.02
C ILE A 79 1.26 10.94 7.43
N GLU A 80 0.25 10.72 8.23
CA GLU A 80 0.34 10.11 9.56
C GLU A 80 -0.13 8.67 9.50
N LEU A 81 0.68 7.74 10.01
CA LEU A 81 0.41 6.30 9.99
C LEU A 81 -0.17 5.81 11.33
N ASN A 82 -0.92 6.67 12.02
CA ASN A 82 -1.41 6.40 13.38
C ASN A 82 -2.76 5.67 13.40
N ASP A 83 -3.55 5.79 12.35
CA ASP A 83 -4.83 5.11 12.19
C ASP A 83 -4.96 4.45 10.81
N ASP A 84 -6.03 3.68 10.60
CA ASP A 84 -6.28 2.98 9.34
C ASP A 84 -6.79 3.90 8.23
N LYS A 85 -6.98 5.21 8.51
CA LYS A 85 -7.59 6.19 7.61
C LYS A 85 -6.58 7.01 6.81
N PHE A 86 -5.28 6.66 6.84
CA PHE A 86 -4.25 7.39 6.10
C PHE A 86 -4.36 7.21 4.59
N TYR A 87 -5.16 6.28 4.11
CA TYR A 87 -5.36 6.02 2.69
C TYR A 87 -6.81 5.71 2.34
N SER A 88 -7.12 5.81 1.06
CA SER A 88 -8.40 5.44 0.46
C SER A 88 -8.19 4.80 -0.91
N TYR A 89 -9.30 4.42 -1.58
CA TYR A 89 -9.24 3.85 -2.91
C TYR A 89 -9.80 4.81 -3.95
N TYR A 90 -9.05 5.00 -5.03
CA TYR A 90 -9.53 5.60 -6.26
C TYR A 90 -9.92 4.49 -7.25
N VAL A 91 -11.12 4.63 -7.84
CA VAL A 91 -11.66 3.69 -8.85
C VAL A 91 -11.91 4.46 -10.13
N PRO A 92 -11.12 4.26 -11.21
CA PRO A 92 -11.22 5.01 -12.47
C PRO A 92 -12.60 4.99 -13.12
N SER A 93 -13.28 3.84 -13.12
CA SER A 93 -14.59 3.65 -13.77
C SER A 93 -15.75 4.41 -13.14
N LYS A 94 -15.56 5.05 -11.97
CA LYS A 94 -16.61 5.91 -11.41
C LYS A 94 -16.82 7.15 -12.28
N GLN A 95 -18.05 7.37 -12.73
CA GLN A 95 -18.44 8.46 -13.66
C GLN A 95 -17.92 9.85 -13.25
N LYS A 96 -17.90 10.14 -11.95
CA LYS A 96 -17.36 11.41 -11.42
C LYS A 96 -15.91 11.69 -11.80
N ASN A 97 -15.14 10.65 -12.13
CA ASN A 97 -13.72 10.76 -12.43
C ASN A 97 -13.42 11.12 -13.91
N TYR A 98 -14.40 11.00 -14.80
CA TYR A 98 -14.19 11.19 -16.25
C TYR A 98 -13.83 12.59 -16.68
N LEU A 99 -14.09 13.60 -15.85
CA LEU A 99 -13.80 15.00 -16.16
C LEU A 99 -12.74 15.62 -15.24
N LEU A 100 -12.16 14.82 -14.32
CA LEU A 100 -11.19 15.35 -13.35
C LEU A 100 -9.80 15.44 -13.97
N ASN A 101 -9.37 16.66 -14.25
CA ASN A 101 -8.05 16.94 -14.81
C ASN A 101 -6.99 17.22 -13.71
N GLU A 102 -6.94 16.33 -12.73
CA GLU A 102 -6.00 16.37 -11.61
C GLU A 102 -5.28 15.02 -11.47
N PRO A 103 -4.10 14.94 -10.81
CA PRO A 103 -3.39 13.67 -10.59
C PRO A 103 -4.21 12.72 -9.73
N ILE A 104 -3.88 11.43 -9.79
CA ILE A 104 -4.52 10.42 -8.94
C ILE A 104 -4.27 10.75 -7.46
N SER A 105 -3.04 11.14 -7.12
CA SER A 105 -2.63 11.56 -5.78
C SER A 105 -1.56 12.64 -5.88
N TYR A 106 -1.72 13.74 -5.14
CA TYR A 106 -0.72 14.80 -5.02
C TYR A 106 0.50 14.36 -4.19
N ALA A 107 0.34 13.43 -3.29
CA ALA A 107 1.44 12.86 -2.50
C ALA A 107 2.30 11.85 -3.28
N CYS A 108 1.92 11.49 -4.52
CA CYS A 108 2.61 10.47 -5.30
C CYS A 108 3.40 11.08 -6.44
N ASP A 109 4.66 10.71 -6.55
CA ASP A 109 5.59 11.18 -7.59
C ASP A 109 5.79 10.20 -8.75
N CYS A 110 4.92 9.19 -8.89
CA CYS A 110 5.02 8.19 -9.95
C CYS A 110 4.76 8.75 -11.35
N LEU A 111 5.10 7.97 -12.37
CA LEU A 111 4.89 8.32 -13.78
C LEU A 111 3.45 8.75 -14.08
N LEU A 112 2.46 8.04 -13.52
CA LEU A 112 1.04 8.36 -13.71
C LEU A 112 0.70 9.72 -13.10
N CYS A 113 1.04 9.95 -11.82
CA CYS A 113 0.65 11.18 -11.12
C CYS A 113 1.37 12.43 -11.64
N LYS A 114 2.59 12.29 -12.17
CA LYS A 114 3.36 13.42 -12.74
C LYS A 114 2.88 13.85 -14.12
N ASN A 115 2.36 12.93 -14.93
CA ASN A 115 2.18 13.20 -16.36
C ASN A 115 0.73 13.06 -16.83
N TYR A 116 -0.15 12.43 -16.05
CA TYR A 116 -1.50 12.09 -16.49
C TYR A 116 -2.54 12.38 -15.41
N SER A 117 -3.77 12.62 -15.85
CA SER A 117 -4.89 12.93 -14.98
C SER A 117 -5.77 11.72 -14.67
N LYS A 118 -6.66 11.89 -13.68
CA LYS A 118 -7.75 10.94 -13.36
C LYS A 118 -8.62 10.66 -14.59
N ALA A 119 -8.99 11.71 -15.34
CA ALA A 119 -9.78 11.58 -16.56
C ALA A 119 -9.08 10.75 -17.64
N TYR A 120 -7.77 10.95 -17.81
CA TYR A 120 -6.98 10.16 -18.77
C TYR A 120 -6.94 8.68 -18.41
N LEU A 121 -6.65 8.35 -17.13
CA LEU A 121 -6.65 6.96 -16.69
C LEU A 121 -8.03 6.30 -16.83
N ALA A 122 -9.10 7.03 -16.47
CA ALA A 122 -10.47 6.56 -16.64
C ALA A 122 -10.80 6.29 -18.12
N HIS A 123 -10.33 7.16 -19.03
CA HIS A 123 -10.47 6.95 -20.47
C HIS A 123 -9.78 5.68 -20.95
N LEU A 124 -8.52 5.45 -20.54
CA LEU A 124 -7.77 4.25 -20.92
C LEU A 124 -8.47 2.96 -20.47
N PHE A 125 -8.97 2.91 -19.24
CA PHE A 125 -9.73 1.76 -18.76
C PHE A 125 -11.02 1.54 -19.56
N ARG A 126 -11.74 2.62 -19.88
CA ARG A 126 -12.99 2.55 -20.65
C ARG A 126 -12.80 1.99 -22.05
N ILE A 127 -11.67 2.28 -22.70
CA ILE A 127 -11.36 1.74 -24.05
C ILE A 127 -10.57 0.42 -24.01
N ASN A 128 -10.38 -0.15 -22.80
CA ASN A 128 -9.59 -1.36 -22.56
C ASN A 128 -8.15 -1.28 -23.09
N ASP A 129 -7.51 -0.10 -23.00
CA ASP A 129 -6.10 0.04 -23.35
C ASP A 129 -5.22 -0.57 -22.24
N ILE A 130 -4.28 -1.44 -22.63
CA ILE A 130 -3.38 -2.15 -21.71
C ILE A 130 -2.50 -1.18 -20.89
N SER A 131 -2.25 0.02 -21.41
CA SER A 131 -1.51 1.06 -20.69
C SER A 131 -2.18 1.48 -19.38
N ALA A 132 -3.51 1.32 -19.28
CA ALA A 132 -4.25 1.59 -18.05
C ALA A 132 -3.74 0.73 -16.89
N MET A 133 -3.68 -0.59 -17.10
CA MET A 133 -3.22 -1.54 -16.08
C MET A 133 -1.74 -1.32 -15.72
N ARG A 134 -0.91 -0.98 -16.72
CA ARG A 134 0.51 -0.67 -16.51
C ARG A 134 0.67 0.58 -15.63
N LEU A 135 0.02 1.67 -15.98
CA LEU A 135 0.08 2.93 -15.23
C LEU A 135 -0.47 2.79 -13.80
N ALA A 136 -1.60 2.08 -13.66
CA ALA A 136 -2.19 1.78 -12.36
C ALA A 136 -1.24 0.92 -11.48
N SER A 137 -0.57 -0.09 -12.07
CA SER A 137 0.41 -0.91 -11.34
C SER A 137 1.63 -0.10 -10.88
N ILE A 138 2.18 0.77 -11.74
CA ILE A 138 3.27 1.67 -11.39
C ILE A 138 2.86 2.58 -10.22
N HIS A 139 1.63 3.10 -10.24
CA HIS A 139 1.11 3.94 -9.16
C HIS A 139 0.99 3.16 -7.84
N ASN A 140 0.36 1.99 -7.86
CA ASN A 140 0.19 1.18 -6.66
C ASN A 140 1.54 0.74 -6.07
N LEU A 141 2.49 0.33 -6.91
CA LEU A 141 3.84 -0.02 -6.45
C LEU A 141 4.53 1.19 -5.79
N ARG A 142 4.39 2.39 -6.38
CA ARG A 142 4.97 3.59 -5.77
C ARG A 142 4.29 3.98 -4.45
N PHE A 143 2.97 3.76 -4.32
CA PHE A 143 2.28 3.94 -3.05
C PHE A 143 2.92 3.08 -1.94
N TYR A 144 3.15 1.79 -2.20
CA TYR A 144 3.79 0.89 -1.23
C TYR A 144 5.26 1.25 -0.97
N SER A 145 6.00 1.70 -1.98
CA SER A 145 7.37 2.20 -1.77
C SER A 145 7.39 3.40 -0.81
N ILE A 146 6.48 4.37 -1.00
CA ILE A 146 6.35 5.53 -0.10
C ILE A 146 5.97 5.07 1.32
N LEU A 147 5.07 4.10 1.45
CA LEU A 147 4.69 3.53 2.74
C LEU A 147 5.91 2.95 3.47
N MET A 148 6.69 2.10 2.80
CA MET A 148 7.88 1.49 3.38
C MET A 148 8.98 2.52 3.68
N GLU A 149 9.19 3.52 2.83
CA GLU A 149 10.10 4.64 3.10
C GLU A 149 9.71 5.43 4.35
N LYS A 150 8.41 5.63 4.59
CA LYS A 150 7.92 6.29 5.81
C LYS A 150 8.11 5.42 7.05
N LEU A 151 7.80 4.15 6.98
CA LEU A 151 7.99 3.21 8.07
C LEU A 151 9.46 3.09 8.48
N GLY A 152 10.38 3.00 7.51
CA GLY A 152 11.81 2.99 7.77
C GLY A 152 12.32 4.25 8.48
N ARG A 153 11.78 5.43 8.14
CA ARG A 153 12.15 6.69 8.83
C ARG A 153 11.59 6.78 10.25
N VAL A 154 10.40 6.22 10.50
CA VAL A 154 9.80 6.18 11.85
C VAL A 154 10.58 5.24 12.78
N ALA A 155 11.05 4.12 12.23
CA ALA A 155 11.85 3.14 13.00
C ALA A 155 13.26 3.67 13.37
N GLY A 156 13.68 4.82 12.79
CA GLY A 156 15.00 5.41 12.97
C GLY A 156 16.10 4.40 12.68
N ASP A 157 16.80 4.55 11.59
CA ASP A 157 18.04 3.88 11.09
C ASP A 157 18.69 2.72 11.90
N LYS A 158 17.92 1.98 12.70
CA LYS A 158 18.44 0.87 13.51
C LYS A 158 18.91 -0.32 12.67
N TYR A 159 18.56 -0.37 11.36
CA TYR A 159 18.76 -1.55 10.52
C TYR A 159 19.43 -1.30 9.18
N ILE A 160 19.97 -0.08 8.94
CA ILE A 160 20.89 0.18 7.81
C ILE A 160 22.30 0.19 8.40
N LYS A 161 22.93 -0.96 8.41
CA LYS A 161 24.38 -1.11 8.54
C LYS A 161 24.95 -1.46 7.21
#